data_1341dd834b8cac8ebc9c5ca073e369ee
#
_entry.id   1341dd834b8cac8ebc9c5ca073e369ee
#
_cell.length_a   1.000
_cell.length_b   1.000
_cell.length_c   1.000
_cell.angle_alpha   90.00
_cell.angle_beta   90.00
_cell.angle_gamma   90.00
#
_symmetry.space_group_name_H-M   'P 1'
#
loop_
_entity.id
_entity.type
_entity.pdbx_description
1 polymer ?
#
loop_
_entity_poly.entity_id
_entity_poly.type
_entity_poly.pdbx_seq_one_letter_code
_entity_poly.pdbx_strand_id
1 'polypeptide(L)'
;MVVVLIISMLFMAAVPAYQRVQRKARASAIANDFRVFSAVFQAKAHETGAWPAEASAGVVPAGITTQEIKTDIWSHASPMGGKFDWDNNQVHPGGTSPGGRWRAALAINSTADAPLLLDYALMTEIDRALDDGNLTTGSFRLGFGDCPLYILEP
;
A
#
# COMPACT_ATOMS: atom_id res chain seq x y z
N MET A 1 41.56 -13.99 17.74
CA MET A 1 40.39 -14.12 18.65
C MET A 1 39.73 -12.78 18.96
N VAL A 2 40.47 -11.75 19.43
CA VAL A 2 39.89 -10.44 19.78
C VAL A 2 39.21 -9.71 18.59
N VAL A 3 39.81 -9.76 17.41
CA VAL A 3 39.28 -9.13 16.19
C VAL A 3 37.92 -9.69 15.79
N VAL A 4 37.72 -11.00 15.87
CA VAL A 4 36.44 -11.66 15.55
C VAL A 4 35.35 -11.24 16.55
N LEU A 5 35.69 -11.06 17.80
CA LEU A 5 34.79 -10.64 18.85
C LEU A 5 34.30 -9.18 18.59
N ILE A 6 35.24 -8.30 18.22
CA ILE A 6 34.91 -6.90 17.90
C ILE A 6 33.98 -6.82 16.66
N ILE A 7 34.30 -7.57 15.58
CA ILE A 7 33.48 -7.65 14.37
C ILE A 7 32.07 -8.17 14.69
N SER A 8 31.97 -9.21 15.53
CA SER A 8 30.68 -9.78 15.94
C SER A 8 29.83 -8.78 16.72
N MET A 9 30.42 -8.00 17.63
CA MET A 9 29.71 -6.95 18.38
C MET A 9 29.22 -5.83 17.46
N LEU A 10 30.03 -5.39 16.49
CA LEU A 10 29.65 -4.38 15.52
C LEU A 10 28.50 -4.89 14.59
N PHE A 11 28.56 -6.16 14.19
CA PHE A 11 27.53 -6.78 13.36
C PHE A 11 26.18 -6.86 14.08
N MET A 12 26.18 -7.24 15.37
CA MET A 12 24.96 -7.28 16.19
C MET A 12 24.26 -5.91 16.29
N ALA A 13 25.01 -4.81 16.31
CA ALA A 13 24.44 -3.47 16.34
C ALA A 13 24.00 -2.97 14.95
N ALA A 14 24.71 -3.37 13.89
CA ALA A 14 24.46 -2.89 12.52
C ALA A 14 23.21 -3.53 11.89
N VAL A 15 22.92 -4.80 12.14
CA VAL A 15 21.80 -5.52 11.53
C VAL A 15 20.42 -4.88 11.83
N PRO A 16 20.06 -4.58 13.09
CA PRO A 16 18.75 -3.97 13.38
C PRO A 16 18.62 -2.56 12.80
N ALA A 17 19.70 -1.80 12.75
CA ALA A 17 19.70 -0.48 12.12
C ALA A 17 19.45 -0.58 10.62
N TYR A 18 20.11 -1.50 9.94
CA TYR A 18 19.93 -1.75 8.51
C TYR A 18 18.49 -2.20 8.16
N GLN A 19 17.92 -3.12 8.93
CA GLN A 19 16.53 -3.56 8.76
C GLN A 19 15.53 -2.41 8.89
N ARG A 20 15.75 -1.50 9.84
CA ARG A 20 14.91 -0.30 10.01
C ARG A 20 14.99 0.64 8.81
N VAL A 21 16.18 0.86 8.27
CA VAL A 21 16.38 1.70 7.08
C VAL A 21 15.70 1.07 5.87
N GLN A 22 15.88 -0.24 5.66
CA GLN A 22 15.21 -0.96 4.56
C GLN A 22 13.68 -0.89 4.66
N ARG A 23 13.12 -1.07 5.87
CA ARG A 23 11.66 -0.96 6.08
C ARG A 23 11.16 0.43 5.71
N LYS A 24 11.83 1.48 6.18
CA LYS A 24 11.47 2.87 5.84
C LYS A 24 11.57 3.15 4.34
N ALA A 25 12.60 2.64 3.69
CA ALA A 25 12.75 2.80 2.24
C ALA A 25 11.60 2.12 1.47
N ARG A 26 11.23 0.89 1.84
CA ARG A 26 10.06 0.19 1.27
C ARG A 26 8.76 0.94 1.54
N ALA A 27 8.55 1.39 2.78
CA ALA A 27 7.37 2.16 3.16
C ALA A 27 7.23 3.44 2.33
N SER A 28 8.34 4.18 2.18
CA SER A 28 8.35 5.41 1.38
C SER A 28 8.06 5.16 -0.10
N ALA A 29 8.55 4.07 -0.67
CA ALA A 29 8.27 3.70 -2.06
C ALA A 29 6.77 3.40 -2.24
N ILE A 30 6.19 2.54 -1.39
CA ILE A 30 4.77 2.18 -1.44
C ILE A 30 3.87 3.40 -1.20
N ALA A 31 4.21 4.24 -0.22
CA ALA A 31 3.46 5.48 0.06
C ALA A 31 3.50 6.45 -1.15
N ASN A 32 4.63 6.54 -1.84
CA ASN A 32 4.73 7.32 -3.05
C ASN A 32 3.85 6.76 -4.18
N ASP A 33 3.80 5.43 -4.34
CA ASP A 33 2.95 4.79 -5.33
C ASP A 33 1.46 5.06 -5.04
N PHE A 34 1.03 4.96 -3.78
CA PHE A 34 -0.33 5.35 -3.38
C PHE A 34 -0.65 6.80 -3.74
N ARG A 35 0.28 7.76 -3.49
CA ARG A 35 0.08 9.17 -3.83
C ARG A 35 -0.02 9.39 -5.35
N VAL A 36 0.84 8.74 -6.11
CA VAL A 36 0.84 8.87 -7.57
C VAL A 36 -0.44 8.32 -8.15
N PHE A 37 -0.85 7.13 -7.72
CA PHE A 37 -2.08 6.52 -8.20
C PHE A 37 -3.31 7.30 -7.74
N SER A 38 -3.37 7.75 -6.49
CA SER A 38 -4.49 8.56 -6.01
C SER A 38 -4.66 9.84 -6.83
N ALA A 39 -3.56 10.50 -7.21
CA ALA A 39 -3.61 11.69 -8.05
C ALA A 39 -4.16 11.40 -9.45
N VAL A 40 -3.80 10.26 -10.05
CA VAL A 40 -4.34 9.84 -11.36
C VAL A 40 -5.85 9.58 -11.28
N PHE A 41 -6.31 8.82 -10.26
CA PHE A 41 -7.72 8.52 -10.09
C PHE A 41 -8.56 9.77 -9.78
N GLN A 42 -8.04 10.68 -8.94
CA GLN A 42 -8.69 11.96 -8.66
C GLN A 42 -8.79 12.84 -9.92
N ALA A 43 -7.70 12.94 -10.70
CA ALA A 43 -7.71 13.68 -11.95
C ALA A 43 -8.75 13.11 -12.91
N LYS A 44 -8.86 11.78 -13.02
CA LYS A 44 -9.85 11.11 -13.86
C LYS A 44 -11.27 11.37 -13.39
N ALA A 45 -11.52 11.30 -12.09
CA ALA A 45 -12.82 11.60 -11.52
C ALA A 45 -13.23 13.07 -11.76
N HIS A 46 -12.29 14.00 -11.68
CA HIS A 46 -12.54 15.41 -12.02
C HIS A 46 -12.82 15.64 -13.52
N GLU A 47 -12.11 14.90 -14.38
CA GLU A 47 -12.31 15.00 -15.84
C GLU A 47 -13.68 14.46 -16.28
N THR A 48 -14.08 13.31 -15.74
CA THR A 48 -15.27 12.58 -16.17
C THR A 48 -16.53 12.85 -15.32
N GLY A 49 -16.34 13.45 -14.14
CA GLY A 49 -17.41 13.66 -13.16
C GLY A 49 -17.79 12.40 -12.35
N ALA A 50 -17.06 11.30 -12.54
CA ALA A 50 -17.31 10.04 -11.84
C ALA A 50 -16.01 9.25 -11.63
N TRP A 51 -15.95 8.47 -10.56
CA TRP A 51 -14.86 7.54 -10.32
C TRP A 51 -14.84 6.42 -11.38
N PRO A 52 -13.66 5.93 -11.79
CA PRO A 52 -13.56 4.77 -12.68
C PRO A 52 -14.32 3.57 -12.14
N ALA A 53 -14.78 2.71 -13.03
CA ALA A 53 -15.45 1.48 -12.64
C ALA A 53 -14.48 0.55 -11.88
N GLU A 54 -15.05 -0.29 -11.01
CA GLU A 54 -14.35 -1.35 -10.29
C GLU A 54 -13.49 -2.21 -11.20
N ALA A 55 -12.31 -2.60 -10.72
CA ALA A 55 -11.41 -3.51 -11.42
C ALA A 55 -10.74 -4.45 -10.43
N SER A 56 -10.36 -5.64 -10.87
CA SER A 56 -9.66 -6.60 -10.03
C SER A 56 -8.20 -6.21 -9.79
N ALA A 57 -7.63 -6.69 -8.71
CA ALA A 57 -6.24 -6.43 -8.34
C ALA A 57 -5.25 -6.68 -9.49
N GLY A 58 -4.40 -5.72 -9.75
CA GLY A 58 -3.42 -5.73 -10.84
C GLY A 58 -3.98 -5.38 -12.21
N VAL A 59 -5.29 -5.16 -12.34
CA VAL A 59 -5.95 -4.75 -13.59
C VAL A 59 -6.17 -3.24 -13.57
N VAL A 60 -5.72 -2.56 -14.61
CA VAL A 60 -5.96 -1.11 -14.76
C VAL A 60 -7.43 -0.87 -15.06
N PRO A 61 -8.15 -0.04 -14.29
CA PRO A 61 -9.56 0.25 -14.52
C PRO A 61 -9.83 0.87 -15.89
N ALA A 62 -11.02 0.58 -16.44
CA ALA A 62 -11.43 1.15 -17.72
C ALA A 62 -11.45 2.70 -17.65
N GLY A 63 -10.95 3.33 -18.69
CA GLY A 63 -10.87 4.78 -18.79
C GLY A 63 -9.55 5.38 -18.27
N ILE A 64 -8.70 4.59 -17.62
CA ILE A 64 -7.31 4.98 -17.30
C ILE A 64 -6.38 4.36 -18.35
N THR A 65 -5.46 5.15 -18.88
CA THR A 65 -4.51 4.69 -19.90
C THR A 65 -3.18 4.28 -19.27
N THR A 66 -2.45 3.44 -19.98
CA THR A 66 -1.09 3.01 -19.60
C THR A 66 -0.07 4.16 -19.58
N GLN A 67 -0.42 5.32 -20.12
CA GLN A 67 0.40 6.52 -20.05
C GLN A 67 0.14 7.32 -18.75
N GLU A 68 -1.07 7.23 -18.21
CA GLU A 68 -1.46 7.92 -16.98
C GLU A 68 -0.99 7.15 -15.74
N ILE A 69 -0.96 5.82 -15.81
CA ILE A 69 -0.54 4.97 -14.68
C ILE A 69 0.67 4.11 -15.07
N LYS A 70 1.60 3.94 -14.14
CA LYS A 70 2.73 3.03 -14.32
C LYS A 70 2.25 1.58 -14.23
N THR A 71 1.85 1.02 -15.36
CA THR A 71 1.28 -0.33 -15.47
C THR A 71 2.17 -1.40 -14.85
N ASP A 72 3.49 -1.27 -15.00
CA ASP A 72 4.44 -2.22 -14.43
C ASP A 72 4.36 -2.26 -12.89
N ILE A 73 4.17 -1.11 -12.22
CA ILE A 73 4.01 -1.05 -10.76
C ILE A 73 2.61 -1.54 -10.37
N TRP A 74 1.58 -1.15 -11.13
CA TRP A 74 0.19 -1.51 -10.86
C TRP A 74 -0.06 -3.01 -10.95
N SER A 75 0.43 -3.64 -12.04
CA SER A 75 0.13 -5.03 -12.37
C SER A 75 1.07 -6.05 -11.74
N HIS A 76 2.25 -5.64 -11.26
CA HIS A 76 3.20 -6.51 -10.59
C HIS A 76 3.05 -6.49 -9.07
N ALA A 77 3.70 -7.45 -8.42
CA ALA A 77 3.73 -7.51 -6.97
C ALA A 77 4.38 -6.28 -6.35
N SER A 78 3.74 -5.68 -5.36
CA SER A 78 4.31 -4.60 -4.57
C SER A 78 5.50 -5.08 -3.72
N PRO A 79 6.34 -4.19 -3.16
CA PRO A 79 7.44 -4.60 -2.28
C PRO A 79 7.02 -5.36 -1.01
N MET A 80 5.73 -5.40 -0.70
CA MET A 80 5.16 -6.20 0.39
C MET A 80 4.36 -7.42 -0.08
N GLY A 81 4.43 -7.75 -1.39
CA GLY A 81 3.51 -8.70 -2.02
C GLY A 81 2.17 -8.04 -2.33
N GLY A 82 1.22 -8.83 -2.86
CA GLY A 82 -0.04 -8.28 -3.32
C GLY A 82 0.10 -7.42 -4.58
N LYS A 83 -1.00 -7.03 -5.18
CA LYS A 83 -1.08 -6.10 -6.30
C LYS A 83 -1.97 -4.93 -5.96
N PHE A 84 -1.71 -3.78 -6.57
CA PHE A 84 -2.60 -2.63 -6.44
C PHE A 84 -3.99 -2.94 -6.98
N ASP A 85 -4.99 -2.43 -6.29
CA ASP A 85 -6.39 -2.65 -6.57
C ASP A 85 -7.16 -1.34 -6.47
N TRP A 86 -8.18 -1.20 -7.32
CA TRP A 86 -9.06 -0.07 -7.31
C TRP A 86 -10.44 -0.47 -6.83
N ASP A 87 -10.84 0.04 -5.68
CA ASP A 87 -12.11 -0.24 -5.04
C ASP A 87 -13.08 0.93 -5.23
N ASN A 88 -14.13 0.70 -6.05
CA ASN A 88 -15.22 1.65 -6.24
C ASN A 88 -16.47 1.16 -5.54
N ASN A 89 -16.90 1.88 -4.49
CA ASN A 89 -18.10 1.59 -3.70
C ASN A 89 -18.11 0.17 -3.09
N GLN A 90 -16.91 -0.33 -2.72
CA GLN A 90 -16.75 -1.65 -2.13
C GLN A 90 -16.96 -1.65 -0.63
N VAL A 91 -17.40 -2.79 -0.09
CA VAL A 91 -17.54 -3.02 1.34
C VAL A 91 -16.31 -3.75 1.84
N HIS A 92 -15.60 -3.11 2.75
CA HIS A 92 -14.51 -3.73 3.50
C HIS A 92 -15.05 -4.15 4.87
N PRO A 93 -15.41 -5.43 5.07
CA PRO A 93 -15.82 -5.91 6.38
C PRO A 93 -14.64 -5.73 7.34
N GLY A 94 -14.96 -5.37 8.57
CA GLY A 94 -13.95 -5.15 9.60
C GLY A 94 -13.08 -6.39 9.80
N GLY A 95 -11.80 -6.14 10.02
CA GLY A 95 -10.82 -7.07 10.51
C GLY A 95 -10.24 -6.47 11.78
N THR A 96 -8.95 -6.14 11.77
CA THR A 96 -8.30 -5.39 12.85
C THR A 96 -8.73 -3.91 12.87
N SER A 97 -9.16 -3.38 11.72
CA SER A 97 -9.68 -2.02 11.56
C SER A 97 -11.21 -2.00 11.45
N PRO A 98 -11.89 -0.91 11.86
CA PRO A 98 -13.32 -0.76 11.64
C PRO A 98 -13.68 -0.88 10.16
N GLY A 99 -14.64 -1.75 9.86
CA GLY A 99 -15.15 -1.94 8.50
C GLY A 99 -16.00 -0.76 8.04
N GLY A 100 -16.17 -0.64 6.71
CA GLY A 100 -16.98 0.40 6.09
C GLY A 100 -17.22 0.13 4.62
N ARG A 101 -18.07 0.96 4.02
CA ARG A 101 -18.19 1.05 2.57
C ARG A 101 -17.50 2.34 2.14
N TRP A 102 -16.55 2.23 1.25
CA TRP A 102 -15.81 3.38 0.75
C TRP A 102 -16.15 3.60 -0.71
N ARG A 103 -16.45 4.85 -1.04
CA ARG A 103 -16.83 5.22 -2.40
C ARG A 103 -15.67 5.16 -3.36
N ALA A 104 -14.48 5.50 -2.90
CA ALA A 104 -13.27 5.42 -3.69
C ALA A 104 -12.08 5.10 -2.79
N ALA A 105 -11.39 4.00 -3.08
CA ALA A 105 -10.21 3.58 -2.33
C ALA A 105 -9.20 2.86 -3.23
N LEU A 106 -7.95 2.92 -2.83
CA LEU A 106 -6.85 2.14 -3.38
C LEU A 106 -6.43 1.10 -2.34
N ALA A 107 -6.30 -0.15 -2.75
CA ALA A 107 -5.85 -1.23 -1.90
C ALA A 107 -4.61 -1.92 -2.46
N ILE A 108 -3.95 -2.74 -1.64
CA ILE A 108 -3.03 -3.77 -2.12
C ILE A 108 -3.60 -5.10 -1.68
N ASN A 109 -4.15 -5.84 -2.63
CA ASN A 109 -4.82 -7.10 -2.36
C ASN A 109 -3.95 -8.30 -2.71
N SER A 110 -4.10 -9.38 -1.91
CA SER A 110 -3.45 -10.65 -2.15
C SER A 110 -4.01 -11.31 -3.41
N THR A 111 -3.14 -11.78 -4.27
CA THR A 111 -3.51 -12.56 -5.45
C THR A 111 -2.80 -13.91 -5.43
N ALA A 112 -3.25 -14.88 -6.23
CA ALA A 112 -2.66 -16.22 -6.25
C ALA A 112 -1.19 -16.21 -6.70
N ASP A 113 -0.83 -15.31 -7.60
CA ASP A 113 0.52 -15.14 -8.13
C ASP A 113 1.37 -14.13 -7.35
N ALA A 114 0.74 -13.32 -6.50
CA ALA A 114 1.40 -12.36 -5.63
C ALA A 114 0.73 -12.33 -4.25
N PRO A 115 1.04 -13.26 -3.35
CA PRO A 115 0.49 -13.27 -2.00
C PRO A 115 0.96 -12.06 -1.20
N LEU A 116 0.03 -11.42 -0.49
CA LEU A 116 0.33 -10.29 0.39
C LEU A 116 1.01 -10.78 1.67
N LEU A 117 2.10 -10.13 2.05
CA LEU A 117 2.80 -10.35 3.30
C LEU A 117 2.33 -9.33 4.35
N LEU A 118 1.64 -9.81 5.38
CA LEU A 118 1.13 -8.94 6.46
C LEU A 118 2.28 -8.51 7.38
N ASP A 119 2.95 -7.42 7.05
CA ASP A 119 3.96 -6.76 7.90
C ASP A 119 3.35 -5.46 8.48
N TYR A 120 2.71 -5.57 9.64
CA TYR A 120 2.07 -4.43 10.32
C TYR A 120 3.06 -3.31 10.67
N ALA A 121 4.33 -3.64 10.91
CA ALA A 121 5.35 -2.64 11.17
C ALA A 121 5.68 -1.84 9.89
N LEU A 122 5.69 -2.49 8.72
CA LEU A 122 5.83 -1.84 7.44
C LEU A 122 4.58 -1.00 7.12
N MET A 123 3.38 -1.54 7.33
CA MET A 123 2.10 -0.84 7.12
C MET A 123 2.00 0.43 7.99
N THR A 124 2.43 0.36 9.25
CA THR A 124 2.47 1.54 10.14
C THR A 124 3.45 2.61 9.63
N GLU A 125 4.59 2.23 9.03
CA GLU A 125 5.52 3.21 8.44
C GLU A 125 4.95 3.80 7.13
N ILE A 126 4.17 3.03 6.35
CA ILE A 126 3.44 3.53 5.18
C ILE A 126 2.40 4.56 5.63
N ASP A 127 1.63 4.22 6.63
CA ASP A 127 0.60 5.08 7.21
C ASP A 127 1.20 6.39 7.76
N ARG A 128 2.29 6.34 8.52
CA ARG A 128 3.01 7.55 8.96
C ARG A 128 3.48 8.45 7.81
N ALA A 129 3.73 7.86 6.66
CA ALA A 129 4.10 8.61 5.48
C ALA A 129 2.90 9.21 4.74
N LEU A 130 1.71 8.60 4.86
CA LEU A 130 0.48 9.01 4.18
C LEU A 130 -0.46 9.79 5.09
N ASP A 131 -0.56 9.40 6.38
CA ASP A 131 -1.57 9.87 7.32
C ASP A 131 -1.04 9.93 8.76
N ASP A 132 -1.74 9.31 9.73
CA ASP A 132 -1.54 9.50 11.16
C ASP A 132 -0.67 8.43 11.86
N GLY A 133 -0.37 7.32 11.19
CA GLY A 133 0.39 6.20 11.72
C GLY A 133 -0.43 5.24 12.57
N ASN A 134 -1.76 5.30 12.49
CA ASN A 134 -2.69 4.42 13.19
C ASN A 134 -3.57 3.64 12.20
N LEU A 135 -3.25 2.40 11.96
CA LEU A 135 -3.91 1.52 10.98
C LEU A 135 -5.43 1.32 11.17
N THR A 136 -6.02 1.91 12.21
CA THR A 136 -7.47 1.82 12.49
C THR A 136 -8.22 3.14 12.27
N THR A 137 -7.50 4.23 12.01
CA THR A 137 -8.06 5.58 11.83
C THR A 137 -7.50 6.22 10.55
N GLY A 138 -7.97 7.41 10.22
CA GLY A 138 -7.44 8.17 9.10
C GLY A 138 -7.89 7.68 7.72
N SER A 139 -7.18 8.12 6.70
CA SER A 139 -7.41 7.74 5.30
C SER A 139 -6.69 6.46 4.90
N PHE A 140 -5.57 6.14 5.54
CA PHE A 140 -4.89 4.86 5.36
C PHE A 140 -5.26 3.92 6.50
N ARG A 141 -5.79 2.75 6.19
CA ARG A 141 -6.22 1.74 7.19
C ARG A 141 -6.09 0.33 6.65
N LEU A 142 -6.42 -0.64 7.52
CA LEU A 142 -6.58 -2.03 7.13
C LEU A 142 -7.98 -2.26 6.57
N GLY A 143 -8.05 -2.84 5.38
CA GLY A 143 -9.28 -3.24 4.71
C GLY A 143 -9.60 -4.73 4.91
N PHE A 144 -10.22 -5.33 3.89
CA PHE A 144 -10.56 -6.75 3.89
C PHE A 144 -9.32 -7.63 4.04
N GLY A 145 -9.34 -8.58 4.98
CA GLY A 145 -8.20 -9.46 5.24
C GLY A 145 -6.92 -8.74 5.68
N ASP A 146 -7.07 -7.59 6.35
CA ASP A 146 -5.97 -6.72 6.78
C ASP A 146 -5.11 -6.19 5.62
N CYS A 147 -5.67 -6.12 4.40
CA CYS A 147 -4.98 -5.47 3.30
C CYS A 147 -4.80 -3.96 3.56
N PRO A 148 -3.68 -3.36 3.13
CA PRO A 148 -3.52 -1.91 3.18
C PRO A 148 -4.51 -1.23 2.25
N LEU A 149 -5.26 -0.27 2.78
CA LEU A 149 -6.31 0.47 2.09
C LEU A 149 -6.11 1.96 2.26
N TYR A 150 -6.09 2.70 1.16
CA TYR A 150 -6.02 4.15 1.15
C TYR A 150 -7.32 4.75 0.60
N ILE A 151 -8.10 5.40 1.47
CA ILE A 151 -9.42 5.93 1.18
C ILE A 151 -9.28 7.32 0.55
N LEU A 152 -9.85 7.50 -0.64
CA LEU A 152 -9.89 8.77 -1.37
C LEU A 152 -11.21 9.49 -1.16
N GLU A 153 -12.31 8.75 -1.06
CA GLU A 153 -13.65 9.24 -0.76
C GLU A 153 -14.37 8.21 0.12
N PRO A 154 -14.77 8.62 1.34
CA PRO A 154 -15.49 7.74 2.26
C PRO A 154 -16.90 7.37 1.79
#